data_f024e14454defb288106c2eda035b043
#
_entry.id   f024e14454defb288106c2eda035b043
#
_cell.length_a   1.000
_cell.length_b   1.000
_cell.length_c   1.000
_cell.angle_alpha   90.00
_cell.angle_beta   90.00
_cell.angle_gamma   90.00
#
_symmetry.space_group_name_H-M   'P 1'
#
loop_
_entity.id
_entity.type
_entity.pdbx_description
1 polymer ?
#
loop_
_entity_poly.entity_id
_entity_poly.type
_entity_poly.pdbx_seq_one_letter_code
_entity_poly.pdbx_strand_id
1 'polypeptide(L)'
;SFDEEIGCIGVRSLIEMLKTSPVKPKMCIVGEPTLLAVASGHKGKIALQTTCKGIEGHSALAPLALNAIHLGTDFVNIVREVQKEIINKGNEDNDYDVPYTTLHVGKMNGGVALNIVPNICTIDWEIRNLANDSTETILTRVKELVELKLQEYKNPEAEIFWQETFSYPGLGTDINSEIINFVRSLTGTNNTIKVAFGTEGGLFHKEVGIPTVVCGPG
;
A
#
# COMPACT_ATOMS: atom_id res chain seq x y z
N SER A 1 -15.63 -8.83 -6.69
CA SER A 1 -15.31 -9.56 -7.94
C SER A 1 -14.48 -10.79 -7.65
N PHE A 2 -14.23 -11.60 -8.68
CA PHE A 2 -13.30 -12.71 -8.61
C PHE A 2 -11.88 -12.20 -8.27
N ASP A 3 -11.16 -12.87 -7.34
CA ASP A 3 -9.82 -12.50 -6.90
C ASP A 3 -9.68 -11.06 -6.36
N GLU A 4 -10.70 -10.54 -5.68
CA GLU A 4 -10.66 -9.23 -5.04
C GLU A 4 -9.56 -9.20 -3.97
N GLU A 5 -9.46 -10.21 -3.11
CA GLU A 5 -8.55 -10.34 -1.98
C GLU A 5 -7.04 -10.30 -2.37
N ILE A 6 -6.72 -10.65 -3.61
CA ILE A 6 -5.35 -10.64 -4.13
C ILE A 6 -5.04 -9.46 -5.06
N GLY A 7 -5.69 -8.31 -4.83
CA GLY A 7 -5.41 -7.06 -5.54
C GLY A 7 -6.42 -6.67 -6.60
N CYS A 8 -7.68 -7.06 -6.43
CA CYS A 8 -8.79 -6.70 -7.32
C CYS A 8 -8.54 -7.12 -8.78
N ILE A 9 -7.97 -8.31 -8.99
CA ILE A 9 -7.55 -8.77 -10.33
C ILE A 9 -8.76 -8.92 -11.25
N GLY A 10 -9.85 -9.49 -10.74
CA GLY A 10 -11.02 -9.81 -11.54
C GLY A 10 -11.75 -8.60 -12.13
N VAL A 11 -11.68 -7.44 -11.47
CA VAL A 11 -12.34 -6.21 -11.95
C VAL A 11 -11.54 -5.49 -13.04
N ARG A 12 -10.24 -5.76 -13.20
CA ARG A 12 -9.36 -5.00 -14.09
C ARG A 12 -9.79 -5.07 -15.56
N SER A 13 -10.29 -6.21 -16.02
CA SER A 13 -10.84 -6.34 -17.38
C SER A 13 -12.08 -5.48 -17.60
N LEU A 14 -12.94 -5.36 -16.58
CA LEU A 14 -14.09 -4.47 -16.58
C LEU A 14 -13.66 -2.99 -16.59
N ILE A 15 -12.65 -2.62 -15.81
CA ILE A 15 -12.09 -1.26 -15.81
C ILE A 15 -11.58 -0.88 -17.22
N GLU A 16 -10.80 -1.75 -17.86
CA GLU A 16 -10.30 -1.50 -19.23
C GLU A 16 -11.44 -1.36 -20.26
N MET A 17 -12.45 -2.20 -20.16
CA MET A 17 -13.65 -2.09 -21.01
C MET A 17 -14.37 -0.75 -20.79
N LEU A 18 -14.53 -0.31 -19.52
CA LEU A 18 -15.20 0.94 -19.19
C LEU A 18 -14.40 2.18 -19.62
N LYS A 19 -13.07 2.12 -19.61
CA LYS A 19 -12.21 3.21 -20.10
C LYS A 19 -12.50 3.57 -21.56
N THR A 20 -12.79 2.54 -22.37
CA THR A 20 -13.03 2.68 -23.83
C THR A 20 -14.51 2.72 -24.19
N SER A 21 -15.42 2.47 -23.25
CA SER A 21 -16.86 2.44 -23.50
C SER A 21 -17.40 3.85 -23.88
N PRO A 22 -18.21 3.94 -24.93
CA PRO A 22 -18.89 5.22 -25.30
C PRO A 22 -19.95 5.62 -24.27
N VAL A 23 -20.43 4.69 -23.44
CA VAL A 23 -21.39 4.91 -22.36
C VAL A 23 -20.76 4.49 -21.05
N LYS A 24 -20.61 5.43 -20.13
CA LYS A 24 -20.12 5.14 -18.79
C LYS A 24 -21.26 5.17 -17.77
N PRO A 25 -21.23 4.29 -16.75
CA PRO A 25 -22.13 4.41 -15.60
C PRO A 25 -22.01 5.79 -14.97
N LYS A 26 -23.12 6.36 -14.50
CA LYS A 26 -23.10 7.63 -13.78
C LYS A 26 -22.55 7.50 -12.36
N MET A 27 -22.71 6.35 -11.76
CA MET A 27 -22.39 6.05 -10.36
C MET A 27 -21.98 4.60 -10.21
N CYS A 28 -21.18 4.28 -9.19
CA CYS A 28 -20.81 2.93 -8.83
C CYS A 28 -21.03 2.71 -7.32
N ILE A 29 -21.68 1.62 -6.94
CA ILE A 29 -21.83 1.18 -5.55
C ILE A 29 -21.13 -0.16 -5.42
N VAL A 30 -20.11 -0.22 -4.57
CA VAL A 30 -19.39 -1.46 -4.25
C VAL A 30 -20.00 -2.06 -2.99
N GLY A 31 -20.50 -3.30 -3.10
CA GLY A 31 -21.34 -3.96 -2.09
C GLY A 31 -20.57 -4.66 -0.96
N GLU A 32 -19.51 -4.06 -0.43
CA GLU A 32 -18.80 -4.60 0.72
C GLU A 32 -19.57 -4.42 2.04
N PRO A 33 -19.30 -5.26 3.07
CA PRO A 33 -20.07 -5.27 4.31
C PRO A 33 -19.76 -4.02 5.16
N THR A 34 -20.62 -3.01 5.06
CA THR A 34 -20.55 -1.76 5.83
C THR A 34 -21.72 -1.55 6.77
N LEU A 35 -22.56 -2.58 7.00
CA LEU A 35 -23.81 -2.48 7.76
C LEU A 35 -24.75 -1.39 7.20
N LEU A 36 -24.76 -1.23 5.86
CA LEU A 36 -25.48 -0.19 5.12
C LEU A 36 -24.99 1.24 5.42
N ALA A 37 -23.89 1.42 6.14
CA ALA A 37 -23.24 2.73 6.22
C ALA A 37 -22.63 3.11 4.86
N VAL A 38 -22.71 4.39 4.50
CA VAL A 38 -22.17 4.89 3.23
C VAL A 38 -20.71 5.25 3.43
N ALA A 39 -19.80 4.40 2.92
CA ALA A 39 -18.38 4.70 2.96
C ALA A 39 -17.98 5.54 1.74
N SER A 40 -17.59 6.79 2.02
CA SER A 40 -17.12 7.76 1.01
C SER A 40 -15.64 7.59 0.66
N GLY A 41 -14.90 6.80 1.46
CA GLY A 41 -13.47 6.61 1.25
C GLY A 41 -12.94 5.31 1.83
N HIS A 42 -11.85 4.84 1.23
CA HIS A 42 -11.01 3.78 1.76
C HIS A 42 -9.54 4.01 1.42
N LYS A 43 -8.63 3.43 2.22
CA LYS A 43 -7.20 3.51 1.94
C LYS A 43 -6.83 2.70 0.69
N GLY A 44 -5.84 3.20 -0.05
CA GLY A 44 -5.16 2.44 -1.08
C GLY A 44 -4.16 1.44 -0.47
N LYS A 45 -3.59 0.60 -1.32
CA LYS A 45 -2.56 -0.37 -0.96
C LYS A 45 -1.51 -0.49 -2.05
N ILE A 46 -0.25 -0.58 -1.62
CA ILE A 46 0.84 -1.14 -2.42
C ILE A 46 1.51 -2.20 -1.56
N ALA A 47 1.57 -3.42 -2.08
CA ALA A 47 2.33 -4.52 -1.50
C ALA A 47 3.65 -4.68 -2.23
N LEU A 48 4.73 -4.79 -1.49
CA LEU A 48 6.09 -4.80 -2.00
C LEU A 48 6.90 -5.94 -1.38
N GLN A 49 7.82 -6.49 -2.16
CA GLN A 49 8.84 -7.39 -1.68
C GLN A 49 10.22 -6.78 -1.90
N THR A 50 10.95 -6.54 -0.83
CA THR A 50 12.34 -6.07 -0.86
C THR A 50 13.28 -7.26 -0.77
N THR A 51 14.33 -7.25 -1.58
CA THR A 51 15.46 -8.17 -1.51
C THR A 51 16.70 -7.40 -1.12
N CYS A 52 17.35 -7.84 -0.04
CA CYS A 52 18.66 -7.38 0.37
C CYS A 52 19.69 -8.44 -0.01
N LYS A 53 20.73 -8.05 -0.76
CA LYS A 53 21.83 -8.93 -1.13
C LYS A 53 23.11 -8.54 -0.40
N GLY A 54 23.76 -9.55 0.14
CA GLY A 54 25.05 -9.47 0.79
C GLY A 54 26.02 -10.48 0.22
N ILE A 55 27.08 -10.77 0.98
CA ILE A 55 28.15 -11.72 0.61
C ILE A 55 28.18 -12.84 1.65
N GLU A 56 28.02 -14.06 1.19
CA GLU A 56 28.10 -15.25 2.04
C GLU A 56 29.52 -15.46 2.58
N GLY A 57 29.60 -16.01 3.78
CA GLY A 57 30.87 -16.38 4.40
C GLY A 57 30.68 -17.20 5.66
N HIS A 58 31.78 -17.79 6.13
CA HIS A 58 31.77 -18.44 7.44
C HIS A 58 31.68 -17.39 8.55
N SER A 59 30.89 -17.63 9.58
CA SER A 59 30.63 -16.64 10.65
C SER A 59 31.89 -16.19 11.40
N ALA A 60 32.93 -17.07 11.50
CA ALA A 60 34.23 -16.70 12.07
C ALA A 60 34.97 -15.60 11.22
N LEU A 61 34.60 -15.45 9.96
CA LEU A 61 35.14 -14.46 9.03
C LEU A 61 34.09 -13.39 8.65
N ALA A 62 33.08 -13.22 9.47
CA ALA A 62 31.95 -12.30 9.21
C ALA A 62 32.38 -10.87 8.79
N PRO A 63 33.49 -10.28 9.33
CA PRO A 63 33.95 -8.96 8.88
C PRO A 63 34.43 -8.91 7.41
N LEU A 64 34.69 -10.06 6.78
CA LEU A 64 35.09 -10.18 5.37
C LEU A 64 33.89 -10.48 4.44
N ALA A 65 32.74 -10.75 5.01
CA ALA A 65 31.48 -11.00 4.33
C ALA A 65 30.52 -9.80 4.50
N LEU A 66 29.31 -9.89 3.91
CA LEU A 66 28.30 -8.86 4.03
C LEU A 66 26.96 -9.50 4.41
N ASN A 67 26.49 -9.24 5.62
CA ASN A 67 25.29 -9.86 6.15
C ASN A 67 24.00 -9.22 5.61
N ALA A 68 23.27 -9.98 4.80
CA ALA A 68 22.00 -9.53 4.23
C ALA A 68 20.88 -9.27 5.27
N ILE A 69 20.92 -9.95 6.43
CA ILE A 69 19.96 -9.65 7.53
C ILE A 69 20.26 -8.27 8.13
N HIS A 70 21.53 -7.86 8.22
CA HIS A 70 21.88 -6.51 8.68
C HIS A 70 21.36 -5.46 7.69
N LEU A 71 21.53 -5.66 6.38
CA LEU A 71 20.94 -4.79 5.35
C LEU A 71 19.43 -4.75 5.46
N GLY A 72 18.78 -5.91 5.68
CA GLY A 72 17.34 -5.99 5.90
C GLY A 72 16.88 -5.25 7.16
N THR A 73 17.65 -5.30 8.24
CA THR A 73 17.36 -4.56 9.47
C THR A 73 17.46 -3.05 9.24
N ASP A 74 18.47 -2.60 8.49
CA ASP A 74 18.59 -1.19 8.12
C ASP A 74 17.43 -0.75 7.24
N PHE A 75 17.00 -1.57 6.28
CA PHE A 75 15.82 -1.29 5.48
C PHE A 75 14.55 -1.15 6.34
N VAL A 76 14.33 -2.05 7.31
CA VAL A 76 13.20 -1.93 8.26
C VAL A 76 13.27 -0.63 9.06
N ASN A 77 14.47 -0.21 9.48
CA ASN A 77 14.64 1.06 10.17
C ASN A 77 14.32 2.26 9.28
N ILE A 78 14.70 2.21 7.99
CA ILE A 78 14.34 3.24 6.99
C ILE A 78 12.82 3.33 6.83
N VAL A 79 12.12 2.20 6.67
CA VAL A 79 10.64 2.18 6.59
C VAL A 79 10.02 2.83 7.83
N ARG A 80 10.56 2.55 9.03
CA ARG A 80 10.10 3.16 10.30
C ARG A 80 10.41 4.65 10.39
N GLU A 81 11.52 5.10 9.81
CA GLU A 81 11.87 6.53 9.74
C GLU A 81 10.89 7.28 8.82
N VAL A 82 10.64 6.77 7.61
CA VAL A 82 9.65 7.35 6.69
C VAL A 82 8.25 7.36 7.33
N GLN A 83 7.85 6.31 8.06
CA GLN A 83 6.59 6.31 8.80
C GLN A 83 6.52 7.46 9.82
N LYS A 84 7.61 7.75 10.54
CA LYS A 84 7.65 8.87 11.48
C LYS A 84 7.57 10.22 10.76
N GLU A 85 8.23 10.35 9.59
CA GLU A 85 8.13 11.57 8.78
C GLU A 85 6.66 11.82 8.35
N ILE A 86 5.95 10.77 7.93
CA ILE A 86 4.53 10.85 7.55
C ILE A 86 3.66 11.28 8.72
N ILE A 87 3.82 10.68 9.90
CA ILE A 87 3.07 11.04 11.11
C ILE A 87 3.29 12.51 11.50
N ASN A 88 4.52 13.02 11.34
CA ASN A 88 4.87 14.35 11.80
C ASN A 88 4.55 15.46 10.79
N LYS A 89 4.51 15.17 9.50
CA LYS A 89 4.48 16.16 8.42
C LYS A 89 3.57 15.78 7.25
N GLY A 90 2.99 14.59 7.27
CA GLY A 90 2.11 14.12 6.20
C GLY A 90 0.69 14.66 6.29
N ASN A 91 -0.14 14.23 5.36
CA ASN A 91 -1.55 14.51 5.38
C ASN A 91 -2.25 13.71 6.48
N GLU A 92 -3.30 14.29 7.03
CA GLU A 92 -4.19 13.63 7.99
C GLU A 92 -5.63 13.66 7.48
N ASP A 93 -6.36 12.58 7.77
CA ASP A 93 -7.78 12.43 7.51
C ASP A 93 -8.44 11.79 8.73
N ASN A 94 -9.02 12.64 9.57
CA ASN A 94 -9.57 12.26 10.88
C ASN A 94 -10.88 11.45 10.81
N ASP A 95 -11.39 11.17 9.61
CA ASP A 95 -12.50 10.26 9.41
C ASP A 95 -12.07 8.78 9.44
N TYR A 96 -10.75 8.50 9.47
CA TYR A 96 -10.19 7.16 9.67
C TYR A 96 -9.74 6.96 11.13
N ASP A 97 -9.85 5.73 11.63
CA ASP A 97 -9.29 5.35 12.95
C ASP A 97 -7.78 5.62 13.06
N VAL A 98 -7.05 5.42 11.97
CA VAL A 98 -5.65 5.82 11.80
C VAL A 98 -5.60 6.90 10.72
N PRO A 99 -5.43 8.19 11.09
CA PRO A 99 -5.70 9.32 10.20
C PRO A 99 -4.62 9.58 9.14
N TYR A 100 -3.59 8.79 9.06
CA TYR A 100 -2.44 8.97 8.16
C TYR A 100 -2.12 7.72 7.35
N THR A 101 -1.30 7.87 6.33
CA THR A 101 -0.72 6.76 5.56
C THR A 101 0.21 5.92 6.42
N THR A 102 0.07 4.60 6.34
CA THR A 102 0.90 3.68 7.13
C THR A 102 1.80 2.81 6.25
N LEU A 103 3.02 2.58 6.74
CA LEU A 103 3.98 1.62 6.21
C LEU A 103 4.12 0.47 7.21
N HIS A 104 3.96 -0.76 6.75
CA HIS A 104 4.00 -1.94 7.60
C HIS A 104 4.92 -3.01 7.00
N VAL A 105 5.82 -3.54 7.84
CA VAL A 105 6.64 -4.70 7.50
C VAL A 105 5.98 -5.93 8.10
N GLY A 106 5.51 -6.85 7.24
CA GLY A 106 4.75 -8.03 7.64
C GLY A 106 5.60 -9.29 7.82
N LYS A 107 6.66 -9.44 7.00
CA LYS A 107 7.54 -10.62 7.05
C LYS A 107 8.98 -10.23 6.76
N MET A 108 9.90 -10.96 7.38
CA MET A 108 11.33 -10.87 7.09
C MET A 108 11.92 -12.28 7.16
N ASN A 109 12.62 -12.70 6.11
CA ASN A 109 13.23 -14.02 6.01
C ASN A 109 14.68 -13.90 5.54
N GLY A 110 15.61 -14.53 6.25
CA GLY A 110 17.01 -14.53 5.89
C GLY A 110 17.82 -15.56 6.68
N GLY A 111 18.91 -16.01 6.07
CA GLY A 111 19.80 -16.99 6.68
C GLY A 111 19.37 -18.45 6.52
N VAL A 112 20.35 -19.34 6.51
CA VAL A 112 20.17 -20.80 6.34
C VAL A 112 20.76 -21.59 7.50
N ALA A 113 21.82 -21.08 8.17
CA ALA A 113 22.47 -21.70 9.32
C ALA A 113 23.17 -20.65 10.18
N LEU A 114 23.30 -20.92 11.48
CA LEU A 114 23.89 -19.99 12.44
C LEU A 114 25.34 -19.61 12.10
N ASN A 115 26.10 -20.53 11.54
CA ASN A 115 27.53 -20.35 11.24
C ASN A 115 27.80 -19.86 9.79
N ILE A 116 26.76 -19.44 9.07
CA ILE A 116 26.87 -18.88 7.71
C ILE A 116 26.36 -17.43 7.74
N VAL A 117 27.15 -16.49 7.22
CA VAL A 117 26.71 -15.11 6.99
C VAL A 117 25.71 -15.11 5.84
N PRO A 118 24.46 -14.65 6.04
CA PRO A 118 23.44 -14.69 5.01
C PRO A 118 23.76 -13.75 3.84
N ASN A 119 23.63 -14.27 2.62
CA ASN A 119 23.77 -13.48 1.39
C ASN A 119 22.44 -12.92 0.85
N ILE A 120 21.31 -13.44 1.34
CA ILE A 120 19.96 -12.97 0.94
C ILE A 120 19.11 -12.76 2.18
N CYS A 121 18.35 -11.66 2.18
CA CYS A 121 17.24 -11.40 3.09
C CYS A 121 16.08 -10.81 2.30
N THR A 122 14.87 -11.37 2.45
CA THR A 122 13.66 -10.89 1.81
C THR A 122 12.70 -10.30 2.84
N ILE A 123 12.00 -9.22 2.46
CA ILE A 123 11.09 -8.50 3.35
C ILE A 123 9.81 -8.20 2.59
N ASP A 124 8.67 -8.71 3.08
CA ASP A 124 7.36 -8.35 2.56
C ASP A 124 6.79 -7.20 3.42
N TRP A 125 6.42 -6.13 2.75
CA TRP A 125 5.91 -4.92 3.38
C TRP A 125 4.86 -4.23 2.53
N GLU A 126 4.10 -3.32 3.12
CA GLU A 126 3.03 -2.63 2.41
C GLU A 126 2.89 -1.16 2.84
N ILE A 127 2.31 -0.39 1.95
CA ILE A 127 1.85 0.98 2.19
C ILE A 127 0.32 0.98 2.14
N ARG A 128 -0.34 1.52 3.17
CA ARG A 128 -1.78 1.81 3.18
C ARG A 128 -1.96 3.31 3.13
N ASN A 129 -2.12 3.84 1.92
CA ASN A 129 -2.13 5.29 1.70
C ASN A 129 -3.52 5.90 1.79
N LEU A 130 -3.59 7.13 2.29
CA LEU A 130 -4.75 7.99 2.07
C LEU A 130 -4.95 8.22 0.56
N ALA A 131 -6.19 8.44 0.12
CA ALA A 131 -6.51 8.57 -1.31
C ALA A 131 -5.73 9.71 -2.02
N ASN A 132 -5.39 10.76 -1.25
CA ASN A 132 -4.67 11.94 -1.75
C ASN A 132 -3.14 11.86 -1.58
N ASP A 133 -2.61 10.80 -0.95
CA ASP A 133 -1.17 10.65 -0.79
C ASP A 133 -0.54 10.01 -2.02
N SER A 134 0.57 10.61 -2.48
CA SER A 134 1.38 10.05 -3.56
C SER A 134 2.29 8.94 -3.02
N THR A 135 1.97 7.70 -3.37
CA THR A 135 2.80 6.54 -3.06
C THR A 135 4.16 6.59 -3.75
N GLU A 136 4.25 7.22 -4.93
CA GLU A 136 5.49 7.46 -5.65
C GLU A 136 6.45 8.35 -4.84
N THR A 137 5.92 9.43 -4.23
CA THR A 137 6.71 10.32 -3.36
C THR A 137 7.25 9.56 -2.15
N ILE A 138 6.43 8.70 -1.53
CA ILE A 138 6.84 7.88 -0.39
C ILE A 138 7.95 6.90 -0.79
N LEU A 139 7.78 6.19 -1.91
CA LEU A 139 8.78 5.24 -2.41
C LEU A 139 10.08 5.94 -2.82
N THR A 140 10.00 7.14 -3.39
CA THR A 140 11.17 7.97 -3.68
C THR A 140 11.93 8.30 -2.40
N ARG A 141 11.23 8.68 -1.32
CA ARG A 141 11.85 8.95 -0.03
C ARG A 141 12.53 7.72 0.57
N VAL A 142 11.89 6.56 0.51
CA VAL A 142 12.50 5.28 0.92
C VAL A 142 13.77 5.02 0.12
N LYS A 143 13.73 5.22 -1.20
CA LYS A 143 14.89 5.01 -2.09
C LYS A 143 16.07 5.92 -1.74
N GLU A 144 15.82 7.20 -1.52
CA GLU A 144 16.86 8.15 -1.09
C GLU A 144 17.60 7.68 0.17
N LEU A 145 16.84 7.25 1.19
CA LEU A 145 17.42 6.79 2.45
C LEU A 145 18.17 5.46 2.27
N VAL A 146 17.68 4.56 1.43
CA VAL A 146 18.37 3.32 1.08
C VAL A 146 19.71 3.61 0.38
N GLU A 147 19.73 4.53 -0.59
CA GLU A 147 20.95 4.92 -1.29
C GLU A 147 21.99 5.52 -0.34
N LEU A 148 21.56 6.39 0.59
CA LEU A 148 22.44 6.94 1.62
C LEU A 148 22.99 5.84 2.53
N LYS A 149 22.15 4.90 2.96
CA LYS A 149 22.57 3.79 3.81
C LYS A 149 23.57 2.86 3.11
N LEU A 150 23.37 2.54 1.83
CA LEU A 150 24.27 1.69 1.07
C LEU A 150 25.66 2.32 0.92
N GLN A 151 25.78 3.65 0.83
CA GLN A 151 27.06 4.35 0.81
C GLN A 151 27.88 4.14 2.09
N GLU A 152 27.25 3.98 3.24
CA GLU A 152 27.92 3.72 4.52
C GLU A 152 28.63 2.36 4.54
N TYR A 153 28.08 1.37 3.84
CA TYR A 153 28.69 0.03 3.75
C TYR A 153 30.01 0.01 2.97
N LYS A 154 30.22 0.97 2.08
CA LYS A 154 31.44 1.05 1.22
C LYS A 154 31.74 -0.25 0.48
N ASN A 155 30.72 -1.03 0.18
CA ASN A 155 30.79 -2.31 -0.51
C ASN A 155 29.89 -2.29 -1.73
N PRO A 156 30.43 -2.43 -2.96
CA PRO A 156 29.67 -2.34 -4.19
C PRO A 156 28.73 -3.52 -4.42
N GLU A 157 28.88 -4.62 -3.66
CA GLU A 157 27.99 -5.79 -3.72
C GLU A 157 26.79 -5.67 -2.77
N ALA A 158 26.73 -4.59 -1.94
CA ALA A 158 25.57 -4.30 -1.11
C ALA A 158 24.42 -3.82 -1.97
N GLU A 159 23.33 -4.56 -2.04
CA GLU A 159 22.15 -4.18 -2.80
C GLU A 159 20.88 -4.27 -1.92
N ILE A 160 20.02 -3.29 -2.07
CA ILE A 160 18.64 -3.29 -1.56
C ILE A 160 17.74 -2.81 -2.70
N PHE A 161 16.84 -3.64 -3.15
CA PHE A 161 15.87 -3.31 -4.20
C PHE A 161 14.53 -3.98 -3.90
N TRP A 162 13.46 -3.47 -4.49
CA TRP A 162 12.12 -4.02 -4.30
C TRP A 162 11.35 -4.10 -5.60
N GLN A 163 10.34 -4.93 -5.58
CA GLN A 163 9.34 -5.05 -6.62
C GLN A 163 7.94 -4.91 -6.01
N GLU A 164 7.06 -4.25 -6.76
CA GLU A 164 5.64 -4.25 -6.44
C GLU A 164 5.05 -5.62 -6.76
N THR A 165 4.28 -6.18 -5.84
CA THR A 165 3.58 -7.45 -6.05
C THR A 165 2.15 -7.21 -6.51
N PHE A 166 1.47 -6.25 -5.89
CA PHE A 166 0.18 -5.74 -6.35
C PHE A 166 -0.15 -4.39 -5.71
N SER A 167 -1.05 -3.64 -6.36
CA SER A 167 -1.56 -2.38 -5.82
C SER A 167 -2.99 -2.10 -6.26
N TYR A 168 -3.68 -1.28 -5.49
CA TYR A 168 -4.93 -0.62 -5.86
C TYR A 168 -5.01 0.77 -5.22
N PRO A 169 -5.65 1.73 -5.91
CA PRO A 169 -5.76 3.09 -5.41
C PRO A 169 -6.76 3.20 -4.25
N GLY A 170 -6.59 4.22 -3.41
CA GLY A 170 -7.59 4.62 -2.43
C GLY A 170 -8.82 5.24 -3.08
N LEU A 171 -9.93 5.21 -2.35
CA LEU A 171 -11.17 5.90 -2.70
C LEU A 171 -11.28 7.18 -1.87
N GLY A 172 -11.64 8.29 -2.51
CA GLY A 172 -11.94 9.57 -1.87
C GLY A 172 -13.04 10.29 -2.61
N THR A 173 -14.29 9.93 -2.36
CA THR A 173 -15.46 10.53 -2.98
C THR A 173 -15.91 11.75 -2.19
N ASP A 174 -16.10 12.89 -2.86
CA ASP A 174 -16.58 14.12 -2.25
C ASP A 174 -17.92 13.86 -1.53
N ILE A 175 -17.99 14.26 -0.26
CA ILE A 175 -19.16 14.09 0.59
C ILE A 175 -20.41 14.80 0.04
N ASN A 176 -20.23 15.83 -0.80
CA ASN A 176 -21.31 16.57 -1.45
C ASN A 176 -21.73 15.98 -2.80
N SER A 177 -21.09 14.89 -3.25
CA SER A 177 -21.41 14.26 -4.53
C SER A 177 -22.83 13.70 -4.58
N GLU A 178 -23.39 13.66 -5.79
CA GLU A 178 -24.75 13.15 -6.03
C GLU A 178 -24.91 11.70 -5.54
N ILE A 179 -23.89 10.85 -5.72
CA ILE A 179 -23.94 9.46 -5.28
C ILE A 179 -24.09 9.32 -3.76
N ILE A 180 -23.41 10.15 -2.99
CA ILE A 180 -23.51 10.14 -1.53
C ILE A 180 -24.95 10.43 -1.10
N ASN A 181 -25.55 11.47 -1.66
CA ASN A 181 -26.95 11.84 -1.37
C ASN A 181 -27.93 10.76 -1.82
N PHE A 182 -27.70 10.18 -3.00
CA PHE A 182 -28.53 9.10 -3.52
C PHE A 182 -28.49 7.87 -2.59
N VAL A 183 -27.31 7.37 -2.23
CA VAL A 183 -27.20 6.16 -1.41
C VAL A 183 -27.67 6.38 0.02
N ARG A 184 -27.44 7.57 0.60
CA ARG A 184 -28.04 7.95 1.90
C ARG A 184 -29.57 7.91 1.86
N SER A 185 -30.19 8.35 0.78
CA SER A 185 -31.65 8.28 0.64
C SER A 185 -32.19 6.85 0.60
N LEU A 186 -31.41 5.90 0.07
CA LEU A 186 -31.77 4.48 0.02
C LEU A 186 -31.58 3.78 1.36
N THR A 187 -30.53 4.13 2.11
CA THR A 187 -30.19 3.47 3.38
C THR A 187 -30.83 4.15 4.60
N GLY A 188 -31.37 5.35 4.45
CA GLY A 188 -31.90 6.15 5.55
C GLY A 188 -30.84 6.68 6.52
N THR A 189 -29.56 6.63 6.14
CA THR A 189 -28.45 7.14 6.95
C THR A 189 -28.12 8.58 6.60
N ASN A 190 -27.69 9.37 7.60
CA ASN A 190 -27.26 10.75 7.39
C ASN A 190 -25.74 10.94 7.42
N ASN A 191 -25.01 9.93 7.88
CA ASN A 191 -23.56 9.99 8.06
C ASN A 191 -22.83 9.20 6.96
N THR A 192 -21.62 9.63 6.66
CA THR A 192 -20.64 8.85 5.91
C THR A 192 -19.56 8.34 6.84
N ILE A 193 -18.93 7.25 6.43
CA ILE A 193 -17.75 6.69 7.10
C ILE A 193 -16.59 6.59 6.10
N LYS A 194 -15.41 6.35 6.61
CA LYS A 194 -14.25 5.87 5.84
C LYS A 194 -13.75 4.57 6.43
N VAL A 195 -13.33 3.64 5.58
CA VAL A 195 -12.89 2.30 5.99
C VAL A 195 -11.39 2.12 5.69
N ALA A 196 -10.69 1.43 6.60
CA ALA A 196 -9.25 1.22 6.45
C ALA A 196 -8.90 0.13 5.43
N PHE A 197 -9.80 -0.83 5.20
CA PHE A 197 -9.63 -1.86 4.17
C PHE A 197 -9.91 -1.28 2.77
N GLY A 198 -9.21 -1.80 1.77
CA GLY A 198 -9.40 -1.37 0.38
C GLY A 198 -10.47 -2.20 -0.32
N THR A 199 -11.02 -1.64 -1.38
CA THR A 199 -12.00 -2.29 -2.25
C THR A 199 -11.73 -1.93 -3.71
N GLU A 200 -12.49 -2.51 -4.63
CA GLU A 200 -12.47 -2.15 -6.06
C GLU A 200 -12.91 -0.69 -6.32
N GLY A 201 -13.53 -0.04 -5.33
CA GLY A 201 -14.09 1.31 -5.48
C GLY A 201 -13.07 2.34 -5.95
N GLY A 202 -11.84 2.26 -5.45
CA GLY A 202 -10.75 3.13 -5.87
C GLY A 202 -10.42 3.02 -7.37
N LEU A 203 -10.53 1.81 -7.95
CA LEU A 203 -10.28 1.59 -9.38
C LEU A 203 -11.36 2.26 -10.25
N PHE A 204 -12.64 2.08 -9.93
CA PHE A 204 -13.72 2.75 -10.65
C PHE A 204 -13.61 4.27 -10.57
N HIS A 205 -13.31 4.77 -9.38
CA HIS A 205 -13.20 6.20 -9.13
C HIS A 205 -12.00 6.83 -9.86
N LYS A 206 -10.80 6.28 -9.63
CA LYS A 206 -9.54 6.88 -10.12
C LYS A 206 -9.29 6.61 -11.60
N GLU A 207 -9.55 5.37 -12.07
CA GLU A 207 -9.15 4.98 -13.42
C GLU A 207 -10.23 5.22 -14.47
N VAL A 208 -11.50 5.20 -14.07
CA VAL A 208 -12.65 5.41 -15.01
C VAL A 208 -13.33 6.76 -14.79
N GLY A 209 -13.10 7.41 -13.64
CA GLY A 209 -13.72 8.69 -13.30
C GLY A 209 -15.19 8.56 -12.91
N ILE A 210 -15.63 7.39 -12.42
CA ILE A 210 -17.00 7.17 -11.98
C ILE A 210 -17.11 7.51 -10.49
N PRO A 211 -17.99 8.41 -10.07
CA PRO A 211 -18.29 8.63 -8.66
C PRO A 211 -18.68 7.32 -7.98
N THR A 212 -17.97 6.95 -6.92
CA THR A 212 -18.08 5.61 -6.32
C THR A 212 -18.21 5.71 -4.80
N VAL A 213 -19.05 4.86 -4.22
CA VAL A 213 -19.14 4.63 -2.77
C VAL A 213 -19.12 3.15 -2.47
N VAL A 214 -18.76 2.82 -1.23
CA VAL A 214 -18.87 1.45 -0.71
C VAL A 214 -20.06 1.40 0.24
N CYS A 215 -21.00 0.49 -0.03
CA CYS A 215 -22.18 0.31 0.81
C CYS A 215 -22.77 -1.08 0.56
N GLY A 216 -22.86 -1.89 1.60
CA GLY A 216 -23.46 -3.22 1.53
C GLY A 216 -23.95 -3.71 2.87
N PRO A 217 -24.63 -4.87 2.89
CA PRO A 217 -25.14 -5.48 4.12
C PRO A 217 -23.99 -5.88 5.06
N GLY A 218 -24.35 -6.19 6.32
CA GLY A 218 -23.42 -6.74 7.32
C GLY A 218 -23.43 -8.24 7.31
#